data_06955c851c9f1508b250736495654a1c
#
_entry.id   06955c851c9f1508b250736495654a1c
#
_cell.length_a   1.000
_cell.length_b   1.000
_cell.length_c   1.000
_cell.angle_alpha   90.00
_cell.angle_beta   90.00
_cell.angle_gamma   90.00
#
_symmetry.space_group_name_H-M   'P 1'
#
loop_
_entity.id
_entity.type
_entity.pdbx_description
1 polymer ?
#
loop_
_entity_poly.entity_id
_entity_poly.type
_entity_poly.pdbx_seq_one_letter_code
_entity_poly.pdbx_strand_id
1 'polypeptide(L)'
;MENLHFQSIDQVDDISTIDEYHVAKNAGLNEKEALSCISRYSRDNARTPVQWNDSANAGFTSGNPWLPLNPNYKEINVASQENDPNSLFSFYKELIALRKNPEYKETVVYGELIPYLEEQHNLMSYYRKGDKTLLVLGNFQKEPQTVKLPSACHKVLLNNYPELNISDDSVILDNYQAVVIEL
;
A
#
# COMPACT_ATOMS: atom_id res chain seq x y z
N MET A 1 -1.11 -7.60 -2.81
CA MET A 1 -1.13 -8.28 -4.14
C MET A 1 0.00 -7.70 -4.97
N GLU A 2 0.61 -8.50 -5.81
CA GLU A 2 1.61 -8.08 -6.78
C GLU A 2 0.98 -7.89 -8.15
N ASN A 3 1.66 -7.20 -9.07
CA ASN A 3 1.21 -7.06 -10.45
C ASN A 3 1.23 -8.42 -11.16
N LEU A 4 0.31 -8.59 -12.09
CA LEU A 4 0.35 -9.71 -13.03
C LEU A 4 1.54 -9.57 -13.98
N HIS A 5 2.15 -10.70 -14.32
CA HIS A 5 3.14 -10.79 -15.37
C HIS A 5 2.48 -11.49 -16.57
N PHE A 6 1.86 -10.71 -17.45
CA PHE A 6 1.17 -11.25 -18.62
C PHE A 6 2.13 -12.05 -19.51
N GLN A 7 1.69 -13.24 -19.92
CA GLN A 7 2.44 -14.12 -20.81
C GLN A 7 2.00 -13.96 -22.28
N SER A 8 0.82 -13.37 -22.50
CA SER A 8 0.25 -13.06 -23.81
C SER A 8 -0.65 -11.83 -23.68
N ILE A 9 -0.77 -11.07 -24.77
CA ILE A 9 -1.71 -9.94 -24.84
C ILE A 9 -3.18 -10.41 -24.68
N ASP A 10 -3.49 -11.65 -25.03
CA ASP A 10 -4.83 -12.22 -24.88
C ASP A 10 -5.28 -12.35 -23.41
N GLN A 11 -4.37 -12.19 -22.45
CA GLN A 11 -4.68 -12.17 -21.02
C GLN A 11 -5.10 -10.78 -20.50
N VAL A 12 -5.00 -9.77 -21.35
CA VAL A 12 -5.28 -8.37 -21.01
C VAL A 12 -6.68 -8.00 -21.47
N ASP A 13 -7.46 -7.41 -20.58
CA ASP A 13 -8.81 -6.93 -20.87
C ASP A 13 -8.91 -5.39 -20.91
N ASP A 14 -7.94 -4.71 -20.29
CA ASP A 14 -7.86 -3.25 -20.27
C ASP A 14 -7.47 -2.68 -21.63
N ILE A 15 -8.41 -1.98 -22.28
CA ILE A 15 -8.24 -1.39 -23.62
C ILE A 15 -7.01 -0.48 -23.70
N SER A 16 -6.79 0.37 -22.68
CA SER A 16 -5.62 1.25 -22.66
C SER A 16 -4.31 0.47 -22.66
N THR A 17 -4.27 -0.65 -21.94
CA THR A 17 -3.10 -1.52 -21.88
C THR A 17 -2.87 -2.23 -23.22
N ILE A 18 -3.93 -2.62 -23.93
CA ILE A 18 -3.84 -3.18 -25.29
C ILE A 18 -3.29 -2.14 -26.26
N ASP A 19 -3.76 -0.90 -26.19
CA ASP A 19 -3.25 0.19 -27.03
C ASP A 19 -1.76 0.46 -26.75
N GLU A 20 -1.37 0.53 -25.49
CA GLU A 20 0.05 0.69 -25.08
C GLU A 20 0.93 -0.46 -25.58
N TYR A 21 0.43 -1.69 -25.56
CA TYR A 21 1.15 -2.82 -26.14
C TYR A 21 1.42 -2.62 -27.64
N HIS A 22 0.42 -2.19 -28.40
CA HIS A 22 0.59 -1.91 -29.83
C HIS A 22 1.57 -0.75 -30.09
N VAL A 23 1.55 0.29 -29.24
CA VAL A 23 2.53 1.38 -29.30
C VAL A 23 3.95 0.83 -29.06
N ALA A 24 4.14 0.00 -28.03
CA ALA A 24 5.43 -0.62 -27.73
C ALA A 24 5.94 -1.51 -28.89
N LYS A 25 5.06 -2.32 -29.48
CA LYS A 25 5.38 -3.16 -30.65
C LYS A 25 5.78 -2.31 -31.89
N ASN A 26 5.03 -1.23 -32.15
CA ASN A 26 5.33 -0.31 -33.26
C ASN A 26 6.63 0.46 -33.05
N ALA A 27 7.04 0.69 -31.77
CA ALA A 27 8.33 1.26 -31.42
C ALA A 27 9.50 0.26 -31.54
N GLY A 28 9.23 -0.99 -31.94
CA GLY A 28 10.25 -2.01 -32.21
C GLY A 28 10.59 -2.93 -31.02
N LEU A 29 9.84 -2.85 -29.90
CA LEU A 29 10.04 -3.77 -28.78
C LEU A 29 9.63 -5.20 -29.19
N ASN A 30 10.40 -6.17 -28.73
CA ASN A 30 10.00 -7.57 -28.89
C ASN A 30 8.80 -7.91 -27.97
N GLU A 31 8.22 -9.08 -28.12
CA GLU A 31 7.03 -9.53 -27.39
C GLU A 31 7.22 -9.44 -25.86
N LYS A 32 8.32 -9.99 -25.37
CA LYS A 32 8.62 -10.03 -23.92
C LYS A 32 8.80 -8.62 -23.34
N GLU A 33 9.48 -7.75 -24.07
CA GLU A 33 9.69 -6.36 -23.65
C GLU A 33 8.36 -5.59 -23.61
N ALA A 34 7.55 -5.71 -24.66
CA ALA A 34 6.23 -5.08 -24.72
C ALA A 34 5.33 -5.54 -23.57
N LEU A 35 5.23 -6.86 -23.33
CA LEU A 35 4.45 -7.42 -22.22
C LEU A 35 4.98 -6.96 -20.86
N SER A 36 6.30 -6.87 -20.68
CA SER A 36 6.90 -6.38 -19.44
C SER A 36 6.54 -4.92 -19.16
N CYS A 37 6.56 -4.07 -20.20
CA CYS A 37 6.18 -2.66 -20.07
C CYS A 37 4.73 -2.50 -19.62
N ILE A 38 3.79 -3.16 -20.29
CA ILE A 38 2.37 -3.03 -19.99
C ILE A 38 1.98 -3.66 -18.66
N SER A 39 2.65 -4.76 -18.24
CA SER A 39 2.37 -5.42 -16.96
C SER A 39 2.55 -4.48 -15.77
N ARG A 40 3.38 -3.45 -15.89
CA ARG A 40 3.70 -2.54 -14.78
C ARG A 40 2.54 -1.61 -14.40
N TYR A 41 1.79 -1.13 -15.40
CA TYR A 41 0.81 -0.06 -15.22
C TYR A 41 -0.63 -0.46 -15.60
N SER A 42 -0.85 -1.69 -16.06
CA SER A 42 -2.17 -2.17 -16.43
C SER A 42 -3.17 -2.02 -15.28
N ARG A 43 -4.34 -1.47 -15.58
CA ARG A 43 -5.46 -1.42 -14.62
C ARG A 43 -5.96 -2.79 -14.22
N ASP A 44 -5.73 -3.83 -15.03
CA ASP A 44 -6.11 -5.20 -14.72
C ASP A 44 -5.39 -5.73 -13.48
N ASN A 45 -4.24 -5.18 -13.10
CA ASN A 45 -3.56 -5.50 -11.85
C ASN A 45 -4.45 -5.26 -10.61
N ALA A 46 -5.33 -4.27 -10.66
CA ALA A 46 -6.26 -3.94 -9.58
C ALA A 46 -7.63 -4.66 -9.70
N ARG A 47 -7.85 -5.43 -10.79
CA ARG A 47 -9.11 -6.12 -11.09
C ARG A 47 -9.01 -7.63 -10.98
N THR A 48 -7.84 -8.16 -10.64
CA THR A 48 -7.62 -9.59 -10.46
C THR A 48 -8.56 -10.15 -9.39
N PRO A 49 -8.97 -11.41 -9.48
CA PRO A 49 -9.78 -12.06 -8.48
C PRO A 49 -9.19 -11.92 -7.06
N VAL A 50 -10.05 -11.67 -6.08
CA VAL A 50 -9.62 -11.66 -4.68
C VAL A 50 -9.11 -13.03 -4.27
N GLN A 51 -7.92 -13.07 -3.71
CA GLN A 51 -7.27 -14.29 -3.23
C GLN A 51 -7.76 -14.59 -1.81
N TRP A 52 -8.85 -15.36 -1.68
CA TRP A 52 -9.43 -15.68 -0.38
C TRP A 52 -8.59 -16.69 0.41
N ASN A 53 -8.06 -17.72 -0.27
CA ASN A 53 -7.26 -18.77 0.33
C ASN A 53 -6.39 -19.47 -0.72
N ASP A 54 -5.70 -20.52 -0.34
CA ASP A 54 -4.79 -21.32 -1.16
C ASP A 54 -5.48 -22.42 -1.98
N SER A 55 -6.81 -22.52 -1.95
CA SER A 55 -7.56 -23.55 -2.72
C SER A 55 -7.64 -23.20 -4.21
N ALA A 56 -8.25 -24.10 -4.98
CA ALA A 56 -8.45 -23.88 -6.43
C ALA A 56 -9.10 -22.52 -6.71
N ASN A 57 -8.62 -21.81 -7.72
CA ASN A 57 -9.02 -20.46 -8.08
C ASN A 57 -8.97 -19.48 -6.89
N ALA A 58 -8.02 -19.67 -5.97
CA ALA A 58 -7.85 -18.84 -4.77
C ALA A 58 -9.14 -18.76 -3.90
N GLY A 59 -10.02 -19.75 -3.95
CA GLY A 59 -11.31 -19.74 -3.30
C GLY A 59 -12.30 -18.71 -3.87
N PHE A 60 -11.98 -18.06 -5.00
CA PHE A 60 -12.79 -17.01 -5.59
C PHE A 60 -14.00 -17.54 -6.35
N THR A 61 -13.83 -18.60 -7.14
CA THR A 61 -14.89 -19.19 -7.96
C THR A 61 -14.66 -20.66 -8.23
N SER A 62 -15.74 -21.41 -8.47
CA SER A 62 -15.67 -22.78 -8.98
C SER A 62 -15.57 -22.83 -10.52
N GLY A 63 -15.81 -21.72 -11.21
CA GLY A 63 -15.69 -21.58 -12.66
C GLY A 63 -14.35 -20.96 -13.08
N ASN A 64 -14.26 -20.49 -14.32
CA ASN A 64 -13.11 -19.75 -14.81
C ASN A 64 -13.27 -18.26 -14.47
N PRO A 65 -12.31 -17.65 -13.79
CA PRO A 65 -12.33 -16.20 -13.58
C PRO A 65 -12.08 -15.49 -14.93
N TRP A 66 -12.66 -14.29 -15.10
CA TRP A 66 -12.52 -13.52 -16.34
C TRP A 66 -11.10 -12.94 -16.55
N LEU A 67 -10.40 -12.62 -15.45
CA LEU A 67 -8.99 -12.26 -15.47
C LEU A 67 -8.16 -13.37 -14.79
N PRO A 68 -6.89 -13.52 -15.19
CA PRO A 68 -6.03 -14.54 -14.58
C PRO A 68 -5.79 -14.27 -13.10
N LEU A 69 -5.64 -15.35 -12.34
CA LEU A 69 -5.19 -15.29 -10.95
C LEU A 69 -3.70 -15.01 -10.88
N ASN A 70 -3.29 -14.20 -9.93
CA ASN A 70 -1.87 -14.10 -9.61
C ASN A 70 -1.40 -15.42 -9.00
N PRO A 71 -0.32 -16.03 -9.52
CA PRO A 71 0.13 -17.35 -9.06
C PRO A 71 0.58 -17.35 -7.59
N ASN A 72 0.84 -16.18 -6.99
CA ASN A 72 1.25 -16.06 -5.59
C ASN A 72 0.10 -16.29 -4.58
N TYR A 73 -1.13 -16.58 -5.02
CA TYR A 73 -2.28 -16.81 -4.13
C TYR A 73 -2.07 -17.97 -3.14
N LYS A 74 -1.13 -18.86 -3.42
CA LYS A 74 -0.76 -19.93 -2.51
C LYS A 74 -0.14 -19.44 -1.20
N GLU A 75 0.53 -18.28 -1.26
CA GLU A 75 1.24 -17.68 -0.14
C GLU A 75 0.56 -16.41 0.34
N ILE A 76 0.08 -15.57 -0.61
CA ILE A 76 -0.54 -14.27 -0.33
C ILE A 76 -2.04 -14.37 -0.56
N ASN A 77 -2.79 -14.51 0.52
CA ASN A 77 -4.25 -14.59 0.48
C ASN A 77 -4.85 -14.08 1.79
N VAL A 78 -6.18 -13.88 1.82
CA VAL A 78 -6.88 -13.37 3.00
C VAL A 78 -6.74 -14.31 4.19
N ALA A 79 -6.92 -15.61 3.98
CA ALA A 79 -6.87 -16.59 5.08
C ALA A 79 -5.51 -16.61 5.80
N SER A 80 -4.40 -16.38 5.09
CA SER A 80 -3.07 -16.30 5.69
C SER A 80 -2.87 -15.03 6.54
N GLN A 81 -3.68 -14.00 6.32
CA GLN A 81 -3.53 -12.71 6.98
C GLN A 81 -4.52 -12.49 8.15
N GLU A 82 -5.66 -13.19 8.17
CA GLU A 82 -6.73 -12.93 9.14
C GLU A 82 -6.29 -13.08 10.60
N ASN A 83 -5.39 -14.00 10.89
CA ASN A 83 -4.91 -14.30 12.24
C ASN A 83 -3.46 -13.85 12.49
N ASP A 84 -2.86 -13.12 11.55
CA ASP A 84 -1.54 -12.54 11.69
C ASP A 84 -1.66 -11.07 12.12
N PRO A 85 -1.27 -10.71 13.36
CA PRO A 85 -1.34 -9.33 13.84
C PRO A 85 -0.43 -8.37 13.06
N ASN A 86 0.61 -8.87 12.40
CA ASN A 86 1.54 -8.07 11.61
C ASN A 86 1.17 -8.02 10.13
N SER A 87 0.04 -8.60 9.73
CA SER A 87 -0.40 -8.59 8.35
C SER A 87 -0.92 -7.23 7.91
N LEU A 88 -0.87 -7.00 6.60
CA LEU A 88 -1.48 -5.80 5.99
C LEU A 88 -2.99 -5.72 6.28
N PHE A 89 -3.67 -6.86 6.31
CA PHE A 89 -5.09 -6.95 6.66
C PHE A 89 -5.35 -6.45 8.10
N SER A 90 -4.54 -6.88 9.07
CA SER A 90 -4.64 -6.42 10.46
C SER A 90 -4.34 -4.94 10.59
N PHE A 91 -3.30 -4.45 9.91
CA PHE A 91 -2.97 -3.02 9.88
C PHE A 91 -4.12 -2.17 9.33
N TYR A 92 -4.79 -2.59 8.26
CA TYR A 92 -5.98 -1.89 7.73
C TYR A 92 -7.15 -1.90 8.72
N LYS A 93 -7.35 -2.98 9.47
CA LYS A 93 -8.37 -3.01 10.55
C LYS A 93 -8.08 -1.97 11.62
N GLU A 94 -6.83 -1.83 12.03
CA GLU A 94 -6.40 -0.81 13.01
C GLU A 94 -6.57 0.61 12.46
N LEU A 95 -6.22 0.85 11.20
CA LEU A 95 -6.44 2.12 10.51
C LEU A 95 -7.92 2.53 10.49
N ILE A 96 -8.81 1.58 10.17
CA ILE A 96 -10.26 1.79 10.18
C ILE A 96 -10.77 2.01 11.63
N ALA A 97 -10.22 1.28 12.59
CA ALA A 97 -10.57 1.45 13.99
C ALA A 97 -10.16 2.85 14.51
N LEU A 98 -8.96 3.32 14.19
CA LEU A 98 -8.52 4.69 14.51
C LEU A 98 -9.47 5.74 13.91
N ARG A 99 -9.84 5.58 12.63
CA ARG A 99 -10.79 6.49 11.96
C ARG A 99 -12.18 6.52 12.62
N LYS A 100 -12.60 5.43 13.26
CA LYS A 100 -13.90 5.32 13.95
C LYS A 100 -13.82 5.63 15.44
N ASN A 101 -12.62 5.70 16.01
CA ASN A 101 -12.41 5.96 17.44
C ASN A 101 -12.96 7.33 17.81
N PRO A 102 -13.90 7.44 18.77
CA PRO A 102 -14.49 8.72 19.19
C PRO A 102 -13.47 9.79 19.60
N GLU A 103 -12.34 9.39 20.18
CA GLU A 103 -11.27 10.30 20.63
C GLU A 103 -10.53 10.95 19.46
N TYR A 104 -10.40 10.25 18.32
CA TYR A 104 -9.58 10.71 17.19
C TYR A 104 -10.40 11.03 15.94
N LYS A 105 -11.67 10.59 15.88
CA LYS A 105 -12.52 10.70 14.70
C LYS A 105 -12.59 12.12 14.13
N GLU A 106 -12.83 13.12 14.98
CA GLU A 106 -12.95 14.50 14.53
C GLU A 106 -11.65 14.97 13.86
N THR A 107 -10.51 14.69 14.45
CA THR A 107 -9.20 15.04 13.88
C THR A 107 -8.88 14.22 12.63
N VAL A 108 -9.10 12.90 12.64
CA VAL A 108 -8.76 12.03 11.50
C VAL A 108 -9.65 12.28 10.28
N VAL A 109 -10.95 12.53 10.50
CA VAL A 109 -11.92 12.68 9.40
C VAL A 109 -12.03 14.12 8.92
N TYR A 110 -12.14 15.09 9.84
CA TYR A 110 -12.46 16.47 9.53
C TYR A 110 -11.31 17.44 9.81
N GLY A 111 -10.26 17.02 10.51
CA GLY A 111 -9.11 17.86 10.79
C GLY A 111 -8.43 18.38 9.52
N GLU A 112 -7.78 19.51 9.63
CA GLU A 112 -7.01 20.10 8.56
C GLU A 112 -5.81 19.22 8.19
N LEU A 113 -5.56 19.03 6.89
CA LEU A 113 -4.36 18.37 6.38
C LEU A 113 -3.32 19.46 6.09
N ILE A 114 -2.20 19.41 6.81
CA ILE A 114 -1.11 20.37 6.65
C ILE A 114 0.14 19.60 6.27
N PRO A 115 0.73 19.82 5.09
CA PRO A 115 1.99 19.18 4.70
C PRO A 115 3.11 19.47 5.72
N TYR A 116 4.02 18.52 5.86
CA TYR A 116 5.19 18.64 6.72
C TYR A 116 6.42 18.10 5.99
N LEU A 117 7.54 18.80 6.02
CA LEU A 117 8.79 18.43 5.33
C LEU A 117 8.61 18.16 3.82
N GLU A 118 7.84 18.98 3.12
CA GLU A 118 7.50 18.82 1.70
C GLU A 118 8.72 18.72 0.78
N GLU A 119 9.85 19.31 1.17
CA GLU A 119 11.12 19.26 0.41
C GLU A 119 11.84 17.89 0.54
N GLN A 120 11.36 17.02 1.43
CA GLN A 120 11.94 15.69 1.63
C GLN A 120 11.21 14.66 0.78
N HIS A 121 11.57 14.55 -0.50
CA HIS A 121 10.88 13.69 -1.48
C HIS A 121 10.87 12.18 -1.15
N ASN A 122 11.66 11.76 -0.15
CA ASN A 122 11.73 10.37 0.31
C ASN A 122 10.70 10.03 1.40
N LEU A 123 10.04 11.05 1.93
CA LEU A 123 9.06 10.94 3.00
C LEU A 123 7.70 11.41 2.52
N MET A 124 6.64 10.72 2.94
CA MET A 124 5.31 11.29 3.00
C MET A 124 5.06 11.73 4.43
N SER A 125 4.89 13.03 4.64
CA SER A 125 4.65 13.56 5.97
C SER A 125 3.64 14.69 5.96
N TYR A 126 2.70 14.62 6.90
CA TYR A 126 1.67 15.64 7.06
C TYR A 126 1.02 15.58 8.44
N TYR A 127 0.45 16.69 8.85
CA TYR A 127 -0.41 16.76 10.02
C TYR A 127 -1.88 16.53 9.68
N ARG A 128 -2.58 15.94 10.63
CA ARG A 128 -4.02 16.09 10.78
C ARG A 128 -4.27 16.91 12.03
N LYS A 129 -4.78 18.14 11.88
CA LYS A 129 -5.06 19.08 12.98
C LYS A 129 -6.55 19.27 13.19
N GLY A 130 -6.99 19.01 14.40
CA GLY A 130 -8.34 19.23 14.90
C GLY A 130 -8.26 19.44 16.41
N ASP A 131 -9.07 18.73 17.18
CA ASP A 131 -8.99 18.70 18.65
C ASP A 131 -7.66 18.11 19.13
N LYS A 132 -7.08 17.26 18.32
CA LYS A 132 -5.76 16.67 18.49
C LYS A 132 -4.82 17.11 17.37
N THR A 133 -3.52 16.97 17.58
CA THR A 133 -2.52 17.10 16.53
C THR A 133 -1.89 15.76 16.27
N LEU A 134 -2.16 15.20 15.09
CA LEU A 134 -1.57 13.94 14.65
C LEU A 134 -0.53 14.21 13.57
N LEU A 135 0.62 13.57 13.68
CA LEU A 135 1.64 13.57 12.63
C LEU A 135 1.69 12.20 11.98
N VAL A 136 1.52 12.18 10.68
CA VAL A 136 1.64 10.99 9.84
C VAL A 136 2.97 11.04 9.13
N LEU A 137 3.74 9.97 9.23
CA LEU A 137 5.05 9.82 8.60
C LEU A 137 5.12 8.49 7.87
N GLY A 138 5.68 8.49 6.66
CA GLY A 138 5.92 7.28 5.88
C GLY A 138 7.24 7.36 5.13
N ASN A 139 8.11 6.38 5.33
CA ASN A 139 9.34 6.22 4.57
C ASN A 139 9.09 5.36 3.33
N PHE A 140 9.30 5.90 2.13
CA PHE A 140 9.14 5.19 0.86
C PHE A 140 10.47 4.65 0.30
N GLN A 141 11.54 4.65 1.12
CA GLN A 141 12.87 4.21 0.71
C GLN A 141 13.25 2.88 1.35
N LYS A 142 14.27 2.26 0.77
CA LYS A 142 14.89 1.04 1.31
C LYS A 142 15.83 1.31 2.49
N GLU A 143 16.33 2.54 2.59
CA GLU A 143 17.21 2.99 3.66
C GLU A 143 16.39 3.66 4.77
N PRO A 144 16.79 3.49 6.05
CA PRO A 144 16.17 4.20 7.15
C PRO A 144 16.26 5.72 6.98
N GLN A 145 15.24 6.43 7.44
CA GLN A 145 15.16 7.89 7.39
C GLN A 145 14.99 8.46 8.80
N THR A 146 15.83 9.41 9.16
CA THR A 146 15.68 10.16 10.42
C THR A 146 14.83 11.40 10.17
N VAL A 147 13.75 11.51 10.93
CA VAL A 147 12.81 12.64 10.86
C VAL A 147 12.85 13.40 12.16
N LYS A 148 13.11 14.71 12.09
CA LYS A 148 13.02 15.59 13.25
C LYS A 148 11.56 15.79 13.63
N LEU A 149 11.24 15.65 14.92
CA LEU A 149 9.92 15.92 15.42
C LEU A 149 9.78 17.40 15.81
N PRO A 150 8.63 18.01 15.59
CA PRO A 150 8.38 19.42 15.97
C PRO A 150 8.14 19.58 17.48
N SER A 151 7.70 18.51 18.14
CA SER A 151 7.52 18.38 19.60
C SER A 151 7.64 16.93 20.00
N ALA A 152 7.71 16.66 21.29
CA ALA A 152 7.73 15.29 21.83
C ALA A 152 6.46 14.53 21.44
N CYS A 153 6.63 13.24 21.14
CA CYS A 153 5.53 12.33 20.88
C CYS A 153 4.81 11.97 22.19
N HIS A 154 3.51 12.20 22.24
CA HIS A 154 2.68 11.81 23.38
C HIS A 154 2.25 10.34 23.28
N LYS A 155 1.94 9.88 22.07
CA LYS A 155 1.43 8.52 21.85
C LYS A 155 1.65 8.06 20.42
N VAL A 156 2.07 6.82 20.24
CA VAL A 156 2.09 6.13 18.94
C VAL A 156 0.72 5.50 18.75
N LEU A 157 0.02 5.88 17.70
CA LEU A 157 -1.34 5.42 17.39
C LEU A 157 -1.35 4.25 16.40
N LEU A 158 -0.46 4.29 15.42
CA LEU A 158 -0.28 3.22 14.42
C LEU A 158 1.20 3.10 14.06
N ASN A 159 1.64 1.89 13.84
CA ASN A 159 2.97 1.55 13.34
C ASN A 159 2.87 0.22 12.59
N ASN A 160 3.34 0.16 11.33
CA ASN A 160 3.33 -1.08 10.56
C ASN A 160 4.53 -2.01 10.85
N TYR A 161 5.36 -1.64 11.82
CA TYR A 161 6.45 -2.44 12.36
C TYR A 161 6.21 -2.74 13.84
N PRO A 162 6.79 -3.83 14.39
CA PRO A 162 6.65 -4.14 15.82
C PRO A 162 7.26 -3.07 16.71
N GLU A 163 8.32 -2.43 16.28
CA GLU A 163 9.08 -1.45 17.05
C GLU A 163 9.16 -0.11 16.32
N LEU A 164 9.29 0.96 17.09
CA LEU A 164 9.54 2.31 16.59
C LEU A 164 10.69 2.92 17.38
N ASN A 165 11.73 3.32 16.67
CA ASN A 165 12.87 4.03 17.25
C ASN A 165 12.55 5.54 17.32
N ILE A 166 12.09 5.99 18.47
CA ILE A 166 11.64 7.37 18.70
C ILE A 166 12.29 7.96 19.94
N SER A 167 12.66 9.23 19.88
CA SER A 167 13.16 10.07 20.98
C SER A 167 12.27 11.32 21.12
N ASP A 168 12.61 12.21 22.04
CA ASP A 168 11.83 13.44 22.27
C ASP A 168 11.84 14.39 21.07
N ASP A 169 12.88 14.36 20.24
CA ASP A 169 13.12 15.29 19.14
C ASP A 169 13.21 14.64 17.75
N SER A 170 13.21 13.31 17.67
CA SER A 170 13.39 12.62 16.41
C SER A 170 12.79 11.21 16.39
N VAL A 171 12.47 10.73 15.22
CA VAL A 171 12.08 9.35 14.94
C VAL A 171 12.92 8.80 13.79
N ILE A 172 13.35 7.56 13.90
CA ILE A 172 13.98 6.82 12.82
C ILE A 172 12.94 5.86 12.26
N LEU A 173 12.61 6.05 10.99
CA LEU A 173 11.73 5.16 10.25
C LEU A 173 12.56 4.16 9.47
N ASP A 174 12.34 2.89 9.69
CA ASP A 174 12.93 1.83 8.87
C ASP A 174 12.42 1.88 7.43
N ASN A 175 12.96 1.03 6.56
CA ASN A 175 12.52 0.90 5.19
C ASN A 175 11.01 0.62 5.11
N TYR A 176 10.28 1.44 4.35
CA TYR A 176 8.82 1.34 4.18
C TYR A 176 8.01 1.38 5.49
N GLN A 177 8.58 1.93 6.56
CA GLN A 177 7.85 2.12 7.81
C GLN A 177 6.91 3.32 7.71
N ALA A 178 5.69 3.14 8.22
CA ALA A 178 4.67 4.16 8.32
C ALA A 178 4.11 4.23 9.74
N VAL A 179 4.00 5.44 10.28
CA VAL A 179 3.53 5.67 11.65
C VAL A 179 2.52 6.82 11.70
N VAL A 180 1.64 6.74 12.68
CA VAL A 180 0.78 7.85 13.10
C VAL A 180 1.05 8.11 14.57
N ILE A 181 1.48 9.32 14.91
CA ILE A 181 1.77 9.73 16.29
C ILE A 181 0.93 10.93 16.70
N GLU A 182 0.57 11.00 17.96
CA GLU A 182 -0.03 12.18 18.61
C GLU A 182 1.09 13.03 19.20
N LEU A 183 1.05 14.34 18.95
CA LEU A 183 1.99 15.34 19.41
C LEU A 183 1.41 16.19 20.53
#